data_46189b022990699a137b752de24e71ab
#
_entry.id   46189b022990699a137b752de24e71ab
#
_cell.length_a   1.000
_cell.length_b   1.000
_cell.length_c   1.000
_cell.angle_alpha   90.00
_cell.angle_beta   90.00
_cell.angle_gamma   90.00
#
_symmetry.space_group_name_H-M   'P 1'
#
loop_
_entity.id
_entity.type
_entity.pdbx_description
1 polymer ?
#
loop_
_entity_poly.entity_id
_entity_poly.type
_entity_poly.pdbx_seq_one_letter_code
_entity_poly.pdbx_strand_id
1 'polypeptide(L)'
;MAAALELPSLVGNLVPDPADVDPDSTDDLLATRITPAVRNTPAPGTPVSPVETSMQAQIIGPDEPSMFDGVDEITSGQRLMSTGDLLSTRFRIEELITVRDGIETWRSHDLVLSRDVMAHVIPEDSPHTANLLQAARKGAIATDSRFLRVLDAVSLDNDPRGIGGYIVCEYAHGSSLANLLRHGPLSTLEAAWVVRELADALTSLHGQGLFHEQLTPNNVVITTLGAVKLVGFGVEAGFHPNASVKWSDREAADVRGLASLLYAMLVLHWPGGDTLGLPAAPLVGGEIAPMSSVTPGISPALDRICAAALAGQEMAPDQRITTASQLASALAS
;
A
#
# COMPACT_ATOMS: atom_id res chain seq x y z
N MET A 1 -22.93 -52.73 -18.46
CA MET A 1 -22.40 -53.37 -17.23
C MET A 1 -21.66 -52.31 -16.46
N ALA A 2 -22.29 -51.85 -15.37
CA ALA A 2 -21.77 -50.82 -14.46
C ALA A 2 -20.91 -51.51 -13.39
N ALA A 3 -19.80 -50.90 -13.03
CA ALA A 3 -19.09 -51.22 -11.79
C ALA A 3 -18.87 -49.89 -11.02
N ALA A 4 -19.66 -49.74 -9.97
CA ALA A 4 -19.49 -48.72 -8.97
C ALA A 4 -18.35 -49.13 -8.02
N LEU A 5 -17.43 -48.22 -7.71
CA LEU A 5 -16.46 -48.36 -6.65
C LEU A 5 -16.90 -47.47 -5.48
N GLU A 6 -17.31 -48.11 -4.40
CA GLU A 6 -17.63 -47.50 -3.11
C GLU A 6 -16.35 -47.07 -2.38
N LEU A 7 -16.37 -45.88 -1.80
CA LEU A 7 -15.38 -45.37 -0.84
C LEU A 7 -15.90 -45.57 0.60
N PRO A 8 -15.09 -46.04 1.55
CA PRO A 8 -15.53 -46.19 2.91
C PRO A 8 -15.50 -44.88 3.71
N SER A 9 -16.59 -44.66 4.40
CA SER A 9 -16.82 -43.63 5.39
C SER A 9 -16.05 -43.96 6.69
N LEU A 10 -15.22 -43.02 7.18
CA LEU A 10 -14.67 -43.04 8.52
C LEU A 10 -15.05 -41.72 9.22
N VAL A 11 -16.20 -41.80 9.90
CA VAL A 11 -16.59 -40.84 10.94
C VAL A 11 -16.24 -41.49 12.28
N GLY A 12 -15.34 -40.86 13.01
CA GLY A 12 -15.01 -41.19 14.40
C GLY A 12 -15.08 -39.93 15.25
N ASN A 13 -16.25 -39.71 15.85
CA ASN A 13 -16.46 -38.73 16.93
C ASN A 13 -15.70 -39.18 18.19
N LEU A 14 -14.93 -38.30 18.78
CA LEU A 14 -14.54 -38.35 20.21
C LEU A 14 -14.65 -36.94 20.77
N VAL A 15 -15.81 -36.68 21.39
CA VAL A 15 -16.02 -35.58 22.35
C VAL A 15 -15.80 -36.19 23.72
N PRO A 16 -14.91 -35.70 24.58
CA PRO A 16 -14.82 -36.15 25.97
C PRO A 16 -15.90 -35.51 26.83
N ASP A 17 -16.45 -36.34 27.72
CA ASP A 17 -17.51 -36.06 28.70
C ASP A 17 -16.99 -35.09 29.81
N PRO A 18 -17.80 -34.09 30.25
CA PRO A 18 -17.38 -33.10 31.25
C PRO A 18 -17.56 -33.55 32.72
N ALA A 19 -17.45 -34.83 33.03
CA ALA A 19 -17.74 -35.37 34.38
C ALA A 19 -16.52 -35.88 35.19
N ASP A 20 -15.26 -35.64 34.72
CA ASP A 20 -14.06 -36.03 35.50
C ASP A 20 -13.15 -34.83 35.75
N VAL A 21 -13.54 -33.93 36.65
CA VAL A 21 -12.64 -32.97 37.28
C VAL A 21 -12.70 -33.19 38.79
N ASP A 22 -11.64 -33.76 39.35
CA ASP A 22 -11.39 -33.98 40.77
C ASP A 22 -11.08 -32.64 41.45
N PRO A 23 -11.80 -32.22 42.51
CA PRO A 23 -11.63 -30.89 43.12
C PRO A 23 -10.65 -30.85 44.30
N ASP A 24 -9.68 -31.75 44.42
CA ASP A 24 -8.73 -31.75 45.54
C ASP A 24 -7.29 -31.99 45.11
N SER A 25 -6.61 -30.92 44.63
CA SER A 25 -5.16 -30.81 44.71
C SER A 25 -4.72 -29.36 44.91
N THR A 26 -4.93 -28.88 46.11
CA THR A 26 -4.09 -27.86 46.73
C THR A 26 -2.78 -28.56 47.14
N ASP A 27 -1.66 -28.17 46.49
CA ASP A 27 -0.41 -27.88 47.21
C ASP A 27 0.72 -27.41 46.28
N ASP A 28 1.24 -26.28 46.72
CA ASP A 28 2.68 -25.98 46.71
C ASP A 28 3.37 -25.82 45.35
N LEU A 29 3.80 -24.58 45.10
CA LEU A 29 5.19 -24.34 44.74
C LEU A 29 5.49 -22.85 44.45
N LEU A 30 6.18 -22.28 45.46
CA LEU A 30 7.32 -21.36 45.31
C LEU A 30 7.11 -20.01 44.61
N ALA A 31 6.75 -19.05 45.46
CA ALA A 31 7.08 -17.65 45.30
C ALA A 31 8.60 -17.45 45.15
N THR A 32 9.10 -17.22 43.95
CA THR A 32 10.43 -16.71 43.76
C THR A 32 10.44 -15.21 44.02
N ARG A 33 10.91 -14.81 45.18
CA ARG A 33 11.21 -13.42 45.53
C ARG A 33 12.29 -12.90 44.64
N ILE A 34 11.97 -11.92 43.79
CA ILE A 34 12.97 -11.09 43.09
C ILE A 34 13.41 -10.00 44.08
N THR A 35 14.62 -10.11 44.55
CA THR A 35 15.31 -9.09 45.34
C THR A 35 15.60 -7.89 44.44
N PRO A 36 15.36 -6.63 44.85
CA PRO A 36 15.70 -5.46 44.03
C PRO A 36 17.22 -5.26 44.07
N ALA A 37 17.83 -5.22 42.87
CA ALA A 37 19.23 -4.91 42.70
C ALA A 37 19.52 -3.46 43.10
N VAL A 38 20.59 -3.30 43.82
CA VAL A 38 21.19 -2.06 44.33
C VAL A 38 21.41 -1.05 43.22
N ARG A 39 20.91 0.17 43.40
CA ARG A 39 21.24 1.34 42.56
C ARG A 39 22.73 1.68 42.72
N ASN A 40 23.50 1.51 41.66
CA ASN A 40 24.79 2.18 41.51
C ASN A 40 24.53 3.55 40.88
N THR A 41 24.78 4.60 41.64
CA THR A 41 24.83 6.00 41.22
C THR A 41 26.15 6.25 40.48
N PRO A 42 26.17 6.67 39.21
CA PRO A 42 27.38 7.17 38.61
C PRO A 42 27.59 8.64 38.98
N ALA A 43 28.84 9.02 39.15
CA ALA A 43 29.30 10.38 39.45
C ALA A 43 29.02 11.37 38.30
N PRO A 44 28.95 12.70 38.57
CA PRO A 44 28.58 13.69 37.56
C PRO A 44 29.78 14.04 36.69
N GLY A 45 29.60 13.88 35.38
CA GLY A 45 30.62 14.35 34.42
C GLY A 45 30.36 13.85 32.98
N THR A 46 29.88 14.76 32.15
CA THR A 46 29.73 14.84 30.71
C THR A 46 28.29 14.64 30.21
N PRO A 47 27.70 15.62 29.51
CA PRO A 47 26.41 15.48 28.89
C PRO A 47 26.57 14.68 27.59
N VAL A 48 26.10 13.43 27.60
CA VAL A 48 25.83 12.67 26.39
C VAL A 48 24.40 12.97 26.02
N SER A 49 24.20 13.68 24.92
CA SER A 49 22.87 13.90 24.35
C SER A 49 22.21 12.55 24.05
N PRO A 50 20.99 12.32 24.52
CA PRO A 50 20.23 11.17 24.07
C PRO A 50 19.83 11.41 22.62
N VAL A 51 20.24 10.53 21.73
CA VAL A 51 19.60 10.37 20.43
C VAL A 51 18.26 9.67 20.72
N GLU A 52 17.30 10.43 21.14
CA GLU A 52 15.89 10.01 21.09
C GLU A 52 15.50 9.97 19.62
N THR A 53 15.38 8.77 19.08
CA THR A 53 14.66 8.50 17.82
C THR A 53 13.20 8.78 18.08
N SER A 54 12.85 10.03 18.11
CA SER A 54 11.47 10.49 18.19
C SER A 54 10.91 10.48 16.76
N MET A 55 10.19 9.43 16.37
CA MET A 55 9.14 9.55 15.37
C MET A 55 8.03 10.45 15.95
N GLN A 56 8.36 11.69 16.29
CA GLN A 56 7.35 12.72 16.48
C GLN A 56 6.97 13.22 15.08
N ALA A 57 5.89 12.60 14.54
CA ALA A 57 5.09 13.28 13.54
C ALA A 57 4.87 14.72 14.06
N GLN A 58 5.39 15.71 13.35
CA GLN A 58 4.99 17.09 13.58
C GLN A 58 3.47 17.11 13.48
N ILE A 59 2.80 17.31 14.59
CA ILE A 59 1.38 17.57 14.65
C ILE A 59 1.21 18.93 13.98
N ILE A 60 0.95 18.92 12.68
CA ILE A 60 0.46 20.08 11.94
C ILE A 60 -0.97 20.29 12.44
N GLY A 61 -1.27 21.55 12.84
CA GLY A 61 -2.58 21.94 13.38
C GLY A 61 -3.76 21.67 12.43
N PRO A 62 -4.97 22.18 12.73
CA PRO A 62 -6.24 21.71 12.17
C PRO A 62 -6.50 21.93 10.66
N ASP A 63 -5.51 22.31 9.87
CA ASP A 63 -5.51 22.13 8.41
C ASP A 63 -4.96 20.74 8.12
N GLU A 64 -5.83 19.72 8.13
CA GLU A 64 -5.46 18.38 7.68
C GLU A 64 -5.02 18.47 6.20
N PRO A 65 -3.74 18.14 5.86
CA PRO A 65 -3.35 18.10 4.47
C PRO A 65 -4.17 17.03 3.76
N SER A 66 -4.84 17.41 2.67
CA SER A 66 -5.50 16.45 1.79
C SER A 66 -4.50 15.39 1.36
N MET A 67 -4.91 14.13 1.33
CA MET A 67 -4.10 12.96 0.94
C MET A 67 -3.37 13.19 -0.41
N PHE A 68 -3.83 14.15 -1.21
CA PHE A 68 -3.43 14.41 -2.58
C PHE A 68 -3.25 15.91 -2.91
N ASP A 69 -2.63 16.69 -2.04
CA ASP A 69 -2.25 18.06 -2.39
C ASP A 69 -1.20 18.07 -3.50
N GLY A 70 -1.64 18.12 -4.72
CA GLY A 70 -0.80 18.11 -5.93
C GLY A 70 -1.60 17.63 -7.14
N VAL A 71 -2.82 18.14 -7.29
CA VAL A 71 -3.69 17.83 -8.42
C VAL A 71 -3.15 18.53 -9.65
N ASP A 72 -2.81 17.75 -10.68
CA ASP A 72 -2.66 18.24 -12.04
C ASP A 72 -3.88 19.09 -12.39
N GLU A 73 -3.65 20.21 -13.09
CA GLU A 73 -4.63 21.20 -13.50
C GLU A 73 -5.98 20.56 -13.84
N ILE A 74 -6.99 20.83 -13.00
CA ILE A 74 -8.34 20.36 -13.21
C ILE A 74 -8.82 20.97 -14.53
N THR A 75 -8.76 20.18 -15.60
CA THR A 75 -9.36 20.54 -16.87
C THR A 75 -10.81 20.89 -16.60
N SER A 76 -11.24 22.08 -16.97
CA SER A 76 -12.58 22.63 -16.74
C SER A 76 -13.64 21.90 -17.58
N GLY A 77 -13.81 20.59 -17.35
CA GLY A 77 -14.92 19.77 -17.80
C GLY A 77 -16.10 19.87 -16.86
N GLN A 78 -17.30 19.59 -17.36
CA GLN A 78 -18.50 19.48 -16.55
C GLN A 78 -18.29 18.34 -15.53
N ARG A 79 -18.36 18.66 -14.23
CA ARG A 79 -18.21 17.69 -13.15
C ARG A 79 -19.46 16.82 -13.05
N LEU A 80 -19.27 15.54 -12.74
CA LEU A 80 -20.34 14.58 -12.48
C LEU A 80 -20.97 14.79 -11.12
N MET A 81 -20.17 15.22 -10.12
CA MET A 81 -20.59 15.39 -8.75
C MET A 81 -20.13 16.75 -8.20
N SER A 82 -20.82 17.21 -7.16
CA SER A 82 -20.49 18.41 -6.38
C SER A 82 -20.47 18.10 -4.89
N THR A 83 -19.70 18.89 -4.14
CA THR A 83 -19.70 18.79 -2.67
C THR A 83 -21.10 18.89 -2.10
N GLY A 84 -21.48 17.94 -1.25
CA GLY A 84 -22.80 17.81 -0.66
C GLY A 84 -23.75 16.86 -1.40
N ASP A 85 -23.44 16.47 -2.65
CA ASP A 85 -24.24 15.51 -3.40
C ASP A 85 -24.22 14.13 -2.73
N LEU A 86 -25.27 13.34 -3.00
CA LEU A 86 -25.37 11.97 -2.53
C LEU A 86 -25.13 10.97 -3.69
N LEU A 87 -24.13 10.14 -3.53
CA LEU A 87 -23.91 8.98 -4.36
C LEU A 87 -24.65 7.78 -3.75
N SER A 88 -25.59 7.19 -4.54
CA SER A 88 -26.42 6.05 -4.09
C SER A 88 -27.14 6.26 -2.76
N THR A 89 -27.57 7.49 -2.44
CA THR A 89 -28.25 7.87 -1.19
C THR A 89 -27.49 7.57 0.11
N ARG A 90 -26.28 7.05 0.01
CA ARG A 90 -25.47 6.60 1.15
C ARG A 90 -24.17 7.38 1.35
N PHE A 91 -23.49 7.72 0.26
CA PHE A 91 -22.19 8.36 0.34
C PHE A 91 -22.32 9.84 0.03
N ARG A 92 -22.08 10.69 1.02
CA ARG A 92 -22.07 12.14 0.83
C ARG A 92 -20.70 12.56 0.30
N ILE A 93 -20.70 13.20 -0.85
CA ILE A 93 -19.51 13.74 -1.51
C ILE A 93 -19.01 14.96 -0.71
N GLU A 94 -17.72 15.00 -0.38
CA GLU A 94 -17.15 16.06 0.45
C GLU A 94 -16.04 16.85 -0.27
N GLU A 95 -15.00 16.21 -0.71
CA GLU A 95 -13.83 16.86 -1.28
C GLU A 95 -13.34 16.11 -2.53
N LEU A 96 -13.08 16.85 -3.61
CA LEU A 96 -12.50 16.29 -4.82
C LEU A 96 -11.00 16.07 -4.59
N ILE A 97 -10.57 14.81 -4.74
CA ILE A 97 -9.16 14.44 -4.60
C ILE A 97 -8.45 14.58 -5.94
N THR A 98 -8.99 13.99 -7.01
CA THR A 98 -8.37 14.04 -8.34
C THR A 98 -9.39 13.73 -9.44
N VAL A 99 -9.05 14.10 -10.68
CA VAL A 99 -9.76 13.68 -11.89
C VAL A 99 -8.75 13.06 -12.84
N ARG A 100 -9.01 11.83 -13.30
CA ARG A 100 -8.18 11.13 -14.26
C ARG A 100 -9.06 10.44 -15.32
N ASP A 101 -8.83 10.72 -16.58
CA ASP A 101 -9.62 10.17 -17.70
C ASP A 101 -11.13 10.38 -17.52
N GLY A 102 -11.52 11.53 -16.97
CA GLY A 102 -12.92 11.87 -16.66
C GLY A 102 -13.47 11.21 -15.38
N ILE A 103 -12.74 10.32 -14.75
CA ILE A 103 -13.11 9.66 -13.51
C ILE A 103 -12.76 10.57 -12.34
N GLU A 104 -13.76 10.90 -11.55
CA GLU A 104 -13.62 11.75 -10.36
C GLU A 104 -13.37 10.90 -9.13
N THR A 105 -12.32 11.18 -8.39
CA THR A 105 -12.04 10.56 -7.09
C THR A 105 -12.33 11.55 -5.98
N TRP A 106 -13.19 11.16 -5.05
CA TRP A 106 -13.70 12.01 -4.00
C TRP A 106 -13.43 11.42 -2.60
N ARG A 107 -13.07 12.26 -1.63
CA ARG A 107 -13.32 11.95 -0.23
C ARG A 107 -14.83 12.09 0.01
N SER A 108 -15.41 11.11 0.63
CA SER A 108 -16.84 11.01 0.85
C SER A 108 -17.13 10.45 2.23
N HIS A 109 -18.32 10.73 2.77
CA HIS A 109 -18.73 10.21 4.06
C HIS A 109 -19.84 9.15 3.90
N ASP A 110 -19.61 7.95 4.43
CA ASP A 110 -20.60 6.87 4.51
C ASP A 110 -21.60 7.18 5.63
N LEU A 111 -22.80 7.63 5.26
CA LEU A 111 -23.85 8.02 6.21
C LEU A 111 -24.39 6.87 7.06
N VAL A 112 -24.22 5.62 6.61
CA VAL A 112 -24.71 4.43 7.33
C VAL A 112 -23.69 3.98 8.37
N LEU A 113 -22.40 3.97 8.03
CA LEU A 113 -21.35 3.51 8.92
C LEU A 113 -20.58 4.64 9.61
N SER A 114 -20.96 5.90 9.35
CA SER A 114 -20.35 7.13 9.93
C SER A 114 -18.82 7.10 9.83
N ARG A 115 -18.31 6.89 8.62
CA ARG A 115 -16.86 6.84 8.34
C ARG A 115 -16.52 7.47 7.01
N ASP A 116 -15.31 7.96 6.88
CA ASP A 116 -14.80 8.45 5.60
C ASP A 116 -14.48 7.28 4.67
N VAL A 117 -14.75 7.51 3.39
CA VAL A 117 -14.52 6.59 2.30
C VAL A 117 -13.98 7.36 1.09
N MET A 118 -13.33 6.65 0.18
CA MET A 118 -12.90 7.18 -1.11
C MET A 118 -13.85 6.65 -2.18
N ALA A 119 -14.48 7.55 -2.95
CA ALA A 119 -15.39 7.21 -4.02
C ALA A 119 -14.79 7.58 -5.37
N HIS A 120 -14.69 6.61 -6.28
CA HIS A 120 -14.37 6.84 -7.70
C HIS A 120 -15.66 6.84 -8.49
N VAL A 121 -16.00 7.99 -9.08
CA VAL A 121 -17.21 8.18 -9.88
C VAL A 121 -16.83 8.14 -11.35
N ILE A 122 -17.41 7.19 -12.08
CA ILE A 122 -17.02 6.85 -13.45
C ILE A 122 -18.10 7.39 -14.39
N PRO A 123 -17.76 8.21 -15.41
CA PRO A 123 -18.73 8.70 -16.38
C PRO A 123 -19.33 7.56 -17.23
N GLU A 124 -20.54 7.75 -17.72
CA GLU A 124 -21.27 6.74 -18.51
C GLU A 124 -20.54 6.38 -19.82
N ASP A 125 -19.89 7.35 -20.45
CA ASP A 125 -19.15 7.19 -21.70
C ASP A 125 -17.70 6.72 -21.51
N SER A 126 -17.27 6.45 -20.29
CA SER A 126 -15.90 6.01 -20.01
C SER A 126 -15.61 4.62 -20.61
N PRO A 127 -14.56 4.48 -21.43
CA PRO A 127 -14.16 3.20 -21.97
C PRO A 127 -13.62 2.24 -20.90
N HIS A 128 -13.33 2.74 -19.70
CA HIS A 128 -12.72 1.99 -18.62
C HIS A 128 -13.73 1.35 -17.65
N THR A 129 -15.00 1.69 -17.71
CA THR A 129 -16.04 1.29 -16.73
C THR A 129 -16.04 -0.20 -16.44
N ALA A 130 -16.13 -1.04 -17.48
CA ALA A 130 -16.18 -2.49 -17.30
C ALA A 130 -14.90 -3.06 -16.66
N ASN A 131 -13.74 -2.56 -17.10
CA ASN A 131 -12.43 -3.01 -16.59
C ASN A 131 -12.22 -2.58 -15.14
N LEU A 132 -12.55 -1.34 -14.79
CA LEU A 132 -12.45 -0.80 -13.44
C LEU A 132 -13.34 -1.56 -12.45
N LEU A 133 -14.61 -1.77 -12.80
CA LEU A 133 -15.52 -2.54 -11.95
C LEU A 133 -15.09 -4.00 -11.80
N GLN A 134 -14.55 -4.62 -12.88
CA GLN A 134 -14.00 -5.98 -12.80
C GLN A 134 -12.75 -6.03 -11.91
N ALA A 135 -11.83 -5.09 -12.08
CA ALA A 135 -10.61 -4.99 -11.28
C ALA A 135 -10.94 -4.74 -9.80
N ALA A 136 -11.87 -3.84 -9.50
CA ALA A 136 -12.34 -3.57 -8.15
C ALA A 136 -12.93 -4.81 -7.47
N ARG A 137 -13.79 -5.56 -8.18
CA ARG A 137 -14.36 -6.82 -7.65
C ARG A 137 -13.29 -7.88 -7.38
N LYS A 138 -12.26 -7.98 -8.23
CA LYS A 138 -11.12 -8.86 -7.99
C LYS A 138 -10.29 -8.37 -6.80
N GLY A 139 -10.04 -7.06 -6.71
CA GLY A 139 -9.30 -6.43 -5.61
C GLY A 139 -9.98 -6.56 -4.24
N ALA A 140 -11.30 -6.74 -4.20
CA ALA A 140 -12.04 -6.94 -2.95
C ALA A 140 -11.64 -8.23 -2.18
N ILE A 141 -10.89 -9.13 -2.81
CA ILE A 141 -10.34 -10.35 -2.18
C ILE A 141 -9.14 -10.03 -1.27
N ALA A 142 -8.48 -8.88 -1.47
CA ALA A 142 -7.34 -8.47 -0.66
C ALA A 142 -7.77 -8.25 0.80
N THR A 143 -7.24 -9.07 1.71
CA THR A 143 -7.57 -9.03 3.14
C THR A 143 -6.48 -8.41 4.00
N ASP A 144 -5.27 -8.22 3.43
CA ASP A 144 -4.17 -7.58 4.16
C ASP A 144 -4.51 -6.12 4.47
N SER A 145 -4.35 -5.74 5.73
CA SER A 145 -4.72 -4.41 6.22
C SER A 145 -3.89 -3.27 5.61
N ARG A 146 -2.80 -3.56 4.92
CA ARG A 146 -1.99 -2.55 4.21
C ARG A 146 -2.61 -2.10 2.89
N PHE A 147 -3.63 -2.81 2.39
CA PHE A 147 -4.42 -2.35 1.24
C PHE A 147 -5.69 -1.64 1.69
N LEU A 148 -6.08 -0.58 0.98
CA LEU A 148 -7.41 0.00 1.14
C LEU A 148 -8.41 -0.89 0.44
N ARG A 149 -9.31 -1.49 1.22
CA ARG A 149 -10.29 -2.44 0.72
C ARG A 149 -11.33 -1.77 -0.15
N VAL A 150 -11.69 -2.42 -1.24
CA VAL A 150 -12.89 -2.09 -2.00
C VAL A 150 -14.12 -2.49 -1.17
N LEU A 151 -15.01 -1.53 -0.93
CA LEU A 151 -16.22 -1.69 -0.12
C LEU A 151 -17.45 -1.90 -0.97
N ASP A 152 -17.47 -1.25 -2.16
CA ASP A 152 -18.58 -1.34 -3.11
C ASP A 152 -18.09 -1.09 -4.55
N ALA A 153 -18.72 -1.73 -5.54
CA ALA A 153 -18.40 -1.57 -6.96
C ALA A 153 -19.67 -1.80 -7.79
N VAL A 154 -20.32 -0.72 -8.19
CA VAL A 154 -21.66 -0.69 -8.77
C VAL A 154 -21.62 -0.14 -10.20
N SER A 155 -22.28 -0.83 -11.13
CA SER A 155 -22.64 -0.31 -12.45
C SER A 155 -23.98 0.39 -12.36
N LEU A 156 -24.11 1.54 -13.01
CA LEU A 156 -25.34 2.28 -13.12
C LEU A 156 -25.77 2.33 -14.60
N ASP A 157 -27.06 2.17 -14.85
CA ASP A 157 -27.63 2.29 -16.16
C ASP A 157 -28.53 3.53 -16.20
N ASN A 158 -28.30 4.43 -17.17
CA ASN A 158 -29.09 5.63 -17.37
C ASN A 158 -29.20 6.57 -16.14
N ASP A 159 -28.12 6.75 -15.38
CA ASP A 159 -28.10 7.76 -14.31
C ASP A 159 -28.24 9.16 -14.92
N PRO A 160 -29.20 10.01 -14.45
CA PRO A 160 -29.46 11.33 -15.04
C PRO A 160 -28.27 12.30 -14.96
N ARG A 161 -27.26 12.00 -14.18
CA ARG A 161 -26.02 12.78 -14.06
C ARG A 161 -24.94 12.31 -15.05
N GLY A 162 -25.20 11.27 -15.86
CA GLY A 162 -24.22 10.67 -16.76
C GLY A 162 -23.18 9.81 -16.06
N ILE A 163 -23.53 9.19 -14.92
CA ILE A 163 -22.66 8.30 -14.17
C ILE A 163 -22.90 6.87 -14.63
N GLY A 164 -21.86 6.21 -15.19
CA GLY A 164 -21.91 4.81 -15.63
C GLY A 164 -21.57 3.81 -14.52
N GLY A 165 -21.00 4.27 -13.40
CA GLY A 165 -20.71 3.43 -12.26
C GLY A 165 -19.88 4.14 -11.20
N TYR A 166 -19.67 3.44 -10.07
CA TYR A 166 -18.79 3.94 -9.02
C TYR A 166 -18.10 2.80 -8.26
N ILE A 167 -16.97 3.13 -7.67
CA ILE A 167 -16.23 2.24 -6.77
C ILE A 167 -16.02 2.99 -5.47
N VAL A 168 -16.30 2.34 -4.34
CA VAL A 168 -16.05 2.90 -3.01
C VAL A 168 -15.00 2.05 -2.31
N CYS A 169 -13.97 2.72 -1.80
CA CYS A 169 -12.87 2.11 -1.04
C CYS A 169 -12.79 2.68 0.37
N GLU A 170 -12.07 1.99 1.24
CA GLU A 170 -11.65 2.57 2.51
C GLU A 170 -10.86 3.87 2.28
N TYR A 171 -10.93 4.78 3.25
CA TYR A 171 -10.12 5.99 3.28
C TYR A 171 -9.02 5.85 4.32
N ALA A 172 -7.81 6.30 4.01
CA ALA A 172 -6.69 6.33 4.95
C ALA A 172 -6.39 7.77 5.34
N HIS A 173 -6.54 8.10 6.62
CA HIS A 173 -6.12 9.39 7.16
C HIS A 173 -4.60 9.43 7.26
N GLY A 174 -3.97 10.34 6.53
CA GLY A 174 -2.52 10.48 6.46
C GLY A 174 -2.06 11.29 5.27
N SER A 175 -0.78 11.26 4.96
CA SER A 175 -0.19 11.94 3.81
C SER A 175 0.28 10.95 2.76
N SER A 176 0.06 11.26 1.48
CA SER A 176 0.66 10.49 0.41
C SER A 176 2.18 10.62 0.46
N LEU A 177 2.88 9.59 -0.02
CA LEU A 177 4.32 9.64 -0.13
C LEU A 177 4.77 10.79 -1.06
N ALA A 178 4.00 11.07 -2.12
CA ALA A 178 4.26 12.21 -3.00
C ALA A 178 4.22 13.54 -2.24
N ASN A 179 3.28 13.73 -1.31
CA ASN A 179 3.22 14.93 -0.49
C ASN A 179 4.39 15.00 0.50
N LEU A 180 4.75 13.88 1.13
CA LEU A 180 5.90 13.83 2.05
C LEU A 180 7.22 14.19 1.34
N LEU A 181 7.42 13.69 0.12
CA LEU A 181 8.63 13.93 -0.66
C LEU A 181 8.79 15.40 -1.10
N ARG A 182 7.74 16.18 -1.10
CA ARG A 182 7.84 17.66 -1.30
C ARG A 182 8.60 18.37 -0.16
N HIS A 183 8.64 17.77 1.01
CA HIS A 183 9.34 18.31 2.18
C HIS A 183 10.78 17.82 2.33
N GLY A 184 11.17 16.82 1.54
CA GLY A 184 12.52 16.26 1.53
C GLY A 184 12.56 14.75 1.45
N PRO A 185 13.77 14.17 1.34
CA PRO A 185 13.94 12.71 1.31
C PRO A 185 13.65 12.09 2.68
N LEU A 186 13.26 10.83 2.67
CA LEU A 186 13.16 10.03 3.89
C LEU A 186 14.56 9.52 4.32
N SER A 187 14.68 9.11 5.56
CA SER A 187 15.87 8.39 6.01
C SER A 187 15.97 7.01 5.32
N THR A 188 17.18 6.50 5.23
CA THR A 188 17.44 5.18 4.63
C THR A 188 16.64 4.07 5.31
N LEU A 189 16.50 4.14 6.63
CA LEU A 189 15.74 3.15 7.40
C LEU A 189 14.23 3.22 7.10
N GLU A 190 13.66 4.43 7.09
CA GLU A 190 12.23 4.64 6.77
C GLU A 190 11.91 4.17 5.34
N ALA A 191 12.73 4.56 4.36
CA ALA A 191 12.53 4.17 2.97
C ALA A 191 12.60 2.65 2.79
N ALA A 192 13.61 2.00 3.37
CA ALA A 192 13.75 0.54 3.32
C ALA A 192 12.57 -0.17 4.02
N TRP A 193 12.12 0.35 5.16
CA TRP A 193 10.98 -0.19 5.88
C TRP A 193 9.68 -0.07 5.08
N VAL A 194 9.38 1.10 4.51
CA VAL A 194 8.19 1.30 3.66
C VAL A 194 8.16 0.30 2.50
N VAL A 195 9.27 0.18 1.77
CA VAL A 195 9.33 -0.74 0.62
C VAL A 195 9.23 -2.19 1.05
N ARG A 196 9.86 -2.58 2.16
CA ARG A 196 9.76 -3.93 2.72
C ARG A 196 8.32 -4.28 3.10
N GLU A 197 7.61 -3.38 3.79
CA GLU A 197 6.21 -3.58 4.17
C GLU A 197 5.31 -3.76 2.95
N LEU A 198 5.49 -2.94 1.90
CA LEU A 198 4.73 -3.06 0.67
C LEU A 198 5.09 -4.33 -0.11
N ALA A 199 6.36 -4.71 -0.18
CA ALA A 199 6.82 -5.92 -0.84
C ALA A 199 6.27 -7.19 -0.15
N ASP A 200 6.26 -7.22 1.17
CA ASP A 200 5.68 -8.31 1.95
C ASP A 200 4.16 -8.42 1.70
N ALA A 201 3.44 -7.29 1.73
CA ALA A 201 2.01 -7.26 1.43
C ALA A 201 1.70 -7.78 0.01
N LEU A 202 2.44 -7.31 -1.00
CA LEU A 202 2.24 -7.72 -2.39
C LEU A 202 2.58 -9.19 -2.64
N THR A 203 3.49 -9.80 -1.87
CA THR A 203 3.84 -11.22 -2.00
C THR A 203 2.61 -12.12 -1.92
N SER A 204 1.72 -11.87 -0.97
CA SER A 204 0.48 -12.63 -0.81
C SER A 204 -0.48 -12.47 -2.00
N LEU A 205 -0.57 -11.27 -2.56
CA LEU A 205 -1.45 -10.99 -3.71
C LEU A 205 -0.88 -11.55 -5.02
N HIS A 206 0.41 -11.42 -5.23
CA HIS A 206 1.10 -11.99 -6.40
C HIS A 206 0.87 -13.52 -6.46
N GLY A 207 0.92 -14.21 -5.31
CA GLY A 207 0.57 -15.63 -5.22
C GLY A 207 -0.86 -15.96 -5.66
N GLN A 208 -1.77 -14.98 -5.67
CA GLN A 208 -3.16 -15.11 -6.11
C GLN A 208 -3.40 -14.56 -7.54
N GLY A 209 -2.36 -14.10 -8.22
CA GLY A 209 -2.46 -13.50 -9.56
C GLY A 209 -2.98 -12.08 -9.59
N LEU A 210 -2.90 -11.39 -8.47
CA LEU A 210 -3.32 -10.01 -8.32
C LEU A 210 -2.09 -9.10 -8.28
N PHE A 211 -2.07 -8.06 -9.11
CA PHE A 211 -0.97 -7.12 -9.26
C PHE A 211 -1.50 -5.70 -9.17
N HIS A 212 -0.65 -4.77 -8.71
CA HIS A 212 -1.00 -3.36 -8.62
C HIS A 212 -0.80 -2.63 -9.95
N GLU A 213 0.31 -2.91 -10.62
CA GLU A 213 0.71 -2.44 -11.96
C GLU A 213 1.05 -0.95 -12.11
N GLN A 214 0.71 -0.11 -11.12
CA GLN A 214 0.92 1.35 -11.15
C GLN A 214 1.38 1.87 -9.79
N LEU A 215 2.52 1.35 -9.29
CA LEU A 215 3.09 1.82 -8.03
C LEU A 215 3.78 3.18 -8.23
N THR A 216 3.24 4.20 -7.60
CA THR A 216 3.76 5.57 -7.62
C THR A 216 3.72 6.17 -6.21
N PRO A 217 4.41 7.28 -5.93
CA PRO A 217 4.32 7.96 -4.64
C PRO A 217 2.90 8.39 -4.26
N ASN A 218 1.99 8.58 -5.22
CA ASN A 218 0.59 8.92 -4.94
C ASN A 218 -0.22 7.72 -4.42
N ASN A 219 0.20 6.49 -4.72
CA ASN A 219 -0.51 5.29 -4.28
C ASN A 219 -0.09 4.80 -2.89
N VAL A 220 0.92 5.43 -2.27
CA VAL A 220 1.40 5.07 -0.94
C VAL A 220 1.03 6.15 0.06
N VAL A 221 0.35 5.78 1.13
CA VAL A 221 -0.05 6.69 2.21
C VAL A 221 0.61 6.25 3.51
N ILE A 222 1.26 7.17 4.18
CA ILE A 222 1.71 7.02 5.56
C ILE A 222 0.62 7.62 6.44
N THR A 223 -0.04 6.76 7.23
CA THR A 223 -1.13 7.19 8.09
C THR A 223 -0.64 8.05 9.26
N THR A 224 -1.53 8.80 9.89
CA THR A 224 -1.23 9.56 11.12
C THR A 224 -0.73 8.68 12.28
N LEU A 225 -0.99 7.37 12.23
CA LEU A 225 -0.49 6.38 13.19
C LEU A 225 0.83 5.72 12.74
N GLY A 226 1.43 6.18 11.64
CA GLY A 226 2.69 5.64 11.11
C GLY A 226 2.55 4.32 10.34
N ALA A 227 1.34 3.86 10.03
CA ALA A 227 1.16 2.66 9.20
C ALA A 227 1.27 3.00 7.70
N VAL A 228 1.83 2.06 6.92
CA VAL A 228 1.87 2.16 5.45
C VAL A 228 0.58 1.58 4.88
N LYS A 229 -0.03 2.31 3.96
CA LYS A 229 -1.21 1.89 3.19
C LYS A 229 -0.94 2.01 1.69
N LEU A 230 -1.38 1.02 0.92
CA LEU A 230 -1.36 1.05 -0.53
C LEU A 230 -2.78 1.34 -1.05
N VAL A 231 -2.89 2.43 -1.80
CA VAL A 231 -4.14 2.93 -2.39
C VAL A 231 -4.21 2.51 -3.84
N GLY A 232 -5.42 2.36 -4.37
CA GLY A 232 -5.65 2.10 -5.79
C GLY A 232 -5.58 0.63 -6.19
N PHE A 233 -5.23 -0.26 -5.27
CA PHE A 233 -5.27 -1.69 -5.55
C PHE A 233 -6.68 -2.13 -5.97
N GLY A 234 -6.76 -2.81 -7.12
CA GLY A 234 -8.05 -3.17 -7.72
C GLY A 234 -8.73 -2.05 -8.52
N VAL A 235 -8.17 -0.84 -8.55
CA VAL A 235 -8.64 0.28 -9.40
C VAL A 235 -7.61 0.57 -10.50
N GLU A 236 -6.34 0.72 -10.13
CA GLU A 236 -5.27 1.06 -11.09
C GLU A 236 -5.13 0.04 -12.23
N ALA A 237 -5.21 -1.25 -11.91
CA ALA A 237 -5.20 -2.32 -12.92
C ALA A 237 -6.35 -2.22 -13.94
N GLY A 238 -7.42 -1.51 -13.62
CA GLY A 238 -8.57 -1.30 -14.52
C GLY A 238 -8.34 -0.24 -15.59
N PHE A 239 -7.44 0.72 -15.34
CA PHE A 239 -7.07 1.71 -16.35
C PHE A 239 -6.22 1.12 -17.48
N HIS A 240 -5.43 0.09 -17.18
CA HIS A 240 -4.49 -0.52 -18.13
C HIS A 240 -4.65 -2.05 -18.13
N PRO A 241 -5.72 -2.59 -18.76
CA PRO A 241 -5.96 -4.02 -18.76
C PRO A 241 -4.87 -4.77 -19.53
N ASN A 242 -3.91 -5.33 -18.82
CA ASN A 242 -2.77 -6.08 -19.36
C ASN A 242 -3.09 -7.59 -19.53
N ALA A 243 -4.24 -7.92 -20.13
CA ALA A 243 -4.68 -9.30 -20.27
C ALA A 243 -3.72 -10.20 -21.07
N SER A 244 -2.85 -9.61 -21.90
CA SER A 244 -1.86 -10.32 -22.73
C SER A 244 -0.46 -10.41 -22.11
N VAL A 245 -0.22 -9.73 -20.98
CA VAL A 245 1.10 -9.71 -20.33
C VAL A 245 1.27 -10.94 -19.44
N LYS A 246 2.43 -11.58 -19.48
CA LYS A 246 2.75 -12.73 -18.64
C LYS A 246 2.73 -12.35 -17.17
N TRP A 247 2.33 -13.29 -16.32
CA TRP A 247 2.33 -13.14 -14.87
C TRP A 247 3.67 -12.63 -14.32
N SER A 248 4.78 -13.30 -14.71
CA SER A 248 6.13 -12.92 -14.28
C SER A 248 6.50 -11.48 -14.63
N ASP A 249 6.00 -10.98 -15.76
CA ASP A 249 6.32 -9.62 -16.20
C ASP A 249 5.51 -8.58 -15.42
N ARG A 250 4.29 -8.92 -15.00
CA ARG A 250 3.43 -8.09 -14.13
C ARG A 250 4.01 -8.02 -12.71
N GLU A 251 4.43 -9.16 -12.16
CA GLU A 251 5.10 -9.20 -10.87
C GLU A 251 6.40 -8.39 -10.88
N ALA A 252 7.23 -8.58 -11.92
CA ALA A 252 8.46 -7.80 -12.08
C ALA A 252 8.19 -6.29 -12.28
N ALA A 253 7.03 -5.91 -12.87
CA ALA A 253 6.62 -4.50 -12.97
C ALA A 253 6.33 -3.90 -11.60
N ASP A 254 5.62 -4.60 -10.71
CA ASP A 254 5.38 -4.16 -9.34
C ASP A 254 6.69 -4.06 -8.55
N VAL A 255 7.61 -5.02 -8.72
CA VAL A 255 8.94 -4.97 -8.08
C VAL A 255 9.74 -3.76 -8.54
N ARG A 256 9.73 -3.45 -9.84
CA ARG A 256 10.36 -2.21 -10.37
C ARG A 256 9.71 -0.96 -9.79
N GLY A 257 8.38 -0.96 -9.66
CA GLY A 257 7.65 0.14 -9.00
C GLY A 257 8.09 0.34 -7.54
N LEU A 258 8.24 -0.74 -6.78
CA LEU A 258 8.76 -0.69 -5.40
C LEU A 258 10.19 -0.15 -5.33
N ALA A 259 11.06 -0.58 -6.26
CA ALA A 259 12.43 -0.07 -6.34
C ALA A 259 12.47 1.40 -6.76
N SER A 260 11.55 1.83 -7.64
CA SER A 260 11.39 3.23 -8.02
C SER A 260 10.93 4.09 -6.84
N LEU A 261 10.04 3.57 -5.98
CA LEU A 261 9.65 4.22 -4.74
C LEU A 261 10.84 4.35 -3.78
N LEU A 262 11.67 3.29 -3.63
CA LEU A 262 12.89 3.35 -2.82
C LEU A 262 13.83 4.45 -3.31
N TYR A 263 14.07 4.49 -4.61
CA TYR A 263 14.90 5.51 -5.25
C TYR A 263 14.34 6.91 -5.00
N ALA A 264 13.05 7.12 -5.24
CA ALA A 264 12.39 8.41 -5.05
C ALA A 264 12.47 8.89 -3.60
N MET A 265 12.25 8.01 -2.63
CA MET A 265 12.32 8.36 -1.20
C MET A 265 13.70 8.84 -0.75
N LEU A 266 14.76 8.33 -1.37
CA LEU A 266 16.15 8.62 -0.96
C LEU A 266 16.81 9.71 -1.80
N VAL A 267 16.41 9.87 -3.07
CA VAL A 267 17.11 10.71 -4.05
C VAL A 267 16.24 11.86 -4.55
N LEU A 268 14.91 11.81 -4.32
CA LEU A 268 13.92 12.76 -4.83
C LEU A 268 13.88 12.84 -6.39
N HIS A 269 14.20 11.73 -7.06
CA HIS A 269 14.11 11.59 -8.50
C HIS A 269 13.34 10.33 -8.86
N TRP A 270 12.70 10.32 -10.02
CA TRP A 270 11.91 9.17 -10.47
C TRP A 270 12.60 8.40 -11.60
N PRO A 271 12.83 7.07 -11.45
CA PRO A 271 13.51 6.26 -12.48
C PRO A 271 12.76 6.13 -13.81
N GLY A 272 11.49 6.44 -13.88
CA GLY A 272 10.66 6.35 -15.07
C GLY A 272 10.54 7.63 -15.91
N GLY A 273 11.38 8.65 -15.65
CA GLY A 273 11.29 9.95 -16.29
C GLY A 273 10.64 11.01 -15.41
N ASP A 274 10.34 12.21 -15.94
CA ASP A 274 9.64 13.26 -15.18
C ASP A 274 8.20 12.83 -14.89
N THR A 275 7.92 12.59 -13.65
CA THR A 275 6.61 12.09 -13.23
C THR A 275 6.29 12.60 -11.83
N LEU A 276 5.04 13.01 -11.61
CA LEU A 276 4.48 13.29 -10.29
C LEU A 276 5.22 14.43 -9.54
N GLY A 277 5.76 15.40 -10.27
CA GLY A 277 6.53 16.52 -9.69
C GLY A 277 7.93 16.13 -9.23
N LEU A 278 8.39 14.91 -9.50
CA LEU A 278 9.77 14.48 -9.29
C LEU A 278 10.55 14.54 -10.61
N PRO A 279 11.78 15.08 -10.62
CA PRO A 279 12.63 15.08 -11.80
C PRO A 279 13.03 13.64 -12.18
N ALA A 280 13.39 13.46 -13.46
CA ALA A 280 13.91 12.18 -13.94
C ALA A 280 15.20 11.81 -13.20
N ALA A 281 15.37 10.52 -12.91
CA ALA A 281 16.60 10.01 -12.31
C ALA A 281 17.80 10.26 -13.21
N PRO A 282 18.94 10.73 -12.68
CA PRO A 282 20.14 10.93 -13.47
C PRO A 282 20.65 9.60 -14.04
N LEU A 283 21.27 9.67 -15.22
CA LEU A 283 21.83 8.51 -15.91
C LEU A 283 23.35 8.55 -15.90
N VAL A 284 23.96 7.39 -15.67
CA VAL A 284 25.41 7.16 -15.81
C VAL A 284 25.63 6.01 -16.76
N GLY A 285 26.27 6.29 -17.89
CA GLY A 285 26.47 5.27 -18.92
C GLY A 285 25.20 4.76 -19.62
N GLY A 286 24.08 5.51 -19.50
CA GLY A 286 22.78 5.13 -20.04
C GLY A 286 21.90 4.36 -19.06
N GLU A 287 22.41 4.01 -17.88
CA GLU A 287 21.68 3.36 -16.80
C GLU A 287 21.36 4.36 -15.68
N ILE A 288 20.36 4.04 -14.86
CA ILE A 288 19.99 4.86 -13.69
C ILE A 288 21.19 4.92 -12.73
N ALA A 289 21.56 6.14 -12.35
CA ALA A 289 22.70 6.36 -11.45
C ALA A 289 22.48 5.67 -10.09
N PRO A 290 23.50 5.04 -9.48
CA PRO A 290 23.40 4.54 -8.11
C PRO A 290 22.97 5.64 -7.15
N MET A 291 22.07 5.32 -6.22
CA MET A 291 21.55 6.30 -5.24
C MET A 291 22.67 6.97 -4.44
N SER A 292 23.72 6.22 -4.06
CA SER A 292 24.89 6.71 -3.32
C SER A 292 25.73 7.70 -4.10
N SER A 293 25.66 7.70 -5.44
CA SER A 293 26.36 8.68 -6.29
C SER A 293 25.63 10.03 -6.34
N VAL A 294 24.34 10.05 -6.00
CA VAL A 294 23.48 11.25 -6.00
C VAL A 294 23.32 11.77 -4.57
N THR A 295 23.05 10.87 -3.63
CA THR A 295 22.83 11.21 -2.22
C THR A 295 23.88 10.54 -1.33
N PRO A 296 24.79 11.31 -0.69
CA PRO A 296 25.80 10.74 0.20
C PRO A 296 25.18 10.03 1.41
N GLY A 297 25.83 8.94 1.86
CA GLY A 297 25.42 8.20 3.06
C GLY A 297 24.53 7.00 2.80
N ILE A 298 24.13 6.76 1.56
CA ILE A 298 23.42 5.52 1.18
C ILE A 298 24.42 4.36 1.08
N SER A 299 24.05 3.21 1.65
CA SER A 299 24.94 2.06 1.67
C SER A 299 25.07 1.39 0.29
N PRO A 300 26.25 0.86 -0.08
CA PRO A 300 26.40 0.10 -1.33
C PRO A 300 25.53 -1.18 -1.40
N ALA A 301 25.10 -1.70 -0.27
CA ALA A 301 24.18 -2.83 -0.22
C ALA A 301 22.80 -2.43 -0.74
N LEU A 302 22.30 -1.26 -0.30
CA LEU A 302 21.02 -0.74 -0.75
C LEU A 302 21.03 -0.35 -2.22
N ASP A 303 22.14 0.21 -2.72
CA ASP A 303 22.33 0.45 -4.17
C ASP A 303 22.19 -0.83 -4.98
N ARG A 304 22.84 -1.91 -4.55
CA ARG A 304 22.75 -3.20 -5.24
C ARG A 304 21.33 -3.76 -5.25
N ILE A 305 20.62 -3.66 -4.14
CA ILE A 305 19.22 -4.12 -4.04
C ILE A 305 18.34 -3.32 -4.99
N CYS A 306 18.46 -1.99 -4.98
CA CYS A 306 17.68 -1.11 -5.85
C CYS A 306 18.00 -1.39 -7.33
N ALA A 307 19.27 -1.45 -7.70
CA ALA A 307 19.70 -1.75 -9.08
C ALA A 307 19.20 -3.12 -9.54
N ALA A 308 19.30 -4.16 -8.71
CA ALA A 308 18.82 -5.51 -9.02
C ALA A 308 17.30 -5.59 -9.25
N ALA A 309 16.53 -4.75 -8.55
CA ALA A 309 15.07 -4.67 -8.68
C ALA A 309 14.62 -3.75 -9.84
N LEU A 310 15.41 -2.69 -10.17
CA LEU A 310 15.16 -1.83 -11.32
C LEU A 310 15.62 -2.48 -12.64
N ALA A 311 16.58 -3.42 -12.57
CA ALA A 311 17.20 -4.00 -13.73
C ALA A 311 16.19 -4.66 -14.68
N GLY A 312 16.29 -4.30 -15.93
CA GLY A 312 15.60 -4.95 -17.04
C GLY A 312 16.22 -6.30 -17.42
N GLN A 313 16.02 -6.71 -18.66
CA GLN A 313 16.58 -7.99 -19.17
C GLN A 313 18.11 -7.98 -19.36
N GLU A 314 18.75 -6.84 -19.19
CA GLU A 314 20.20 -6.66 -19.43
C GLU A 314 21.07 -7.26 -18.31
N MET A 315 20.56 -7.31 -17.06
CA MET A 315 21.26 -7.96 -15.95
C MET A 315 21.06 -9.48 -15.98
N ALA A 316 22.08 -10.24 -15.56
CA ALA A 316 22.01 -11.69 -15.49
C ALA A 316 20.83 -12.16 -14.59
N PRO A 317 20.09 -13.23 -14.96
CA PRO A 317 18.86 -13.63 -14.26
C PRO A 317 19.04 -13.93 -12.76
N ASP A 318 20.20 -14.45 -12.37
CA ASP A 318 20.56 -14.78 -10.99
C ASP A 318 20.88 -13.56 -10.13
N GLN A 319 21.09 -12.42 -10.74
CA GLN A 319 21.37 -11.14 -10.07
C GLN A 319 20.14 -10.24 -9.95
N ARG A 320 19.03 -10.58 -10.60
CA ARG A 320 17.81 -9.78 -10.59
C ARG A 320 16.93 -10.09 -9.38
N ILE A 321 16.27 -9.08 -8.90
CA ILE A 321 15.13 -9.21 -7.98
C ILE A 321 13.88 -9.01 -8.81
N THR A 322 13.10 -10.08 -9.00
CA THR A 322 11.91 -10.09 -9.87
C THR A 322 10.62 -10.42 -9.13
N THR A 323 10.72 -10.81 -7.85
CA THR A 323 9.55 -11.09 -7.00
C THR A 323 9.54 -10.19 -5.78
N ALA A 324 8.33 -9.87 -5.31
CA ALA A 324 8.14 -9.05 -4.11
C ALA A 324 8.77 -9.73 -2.88
N SER A 325 8.68 -11.04 -2.76
CA SER A 325 9.29 -11.82 -1.68
C SER A 325 10.82 -11.71 -1.66
N GLN A 326 11.48 -11.75 -2.83
CA GLN A 326 12.92 -11.53 -2.93
C GLN A 326 13.32 -10.13 -2.45
N LEU A 327 12.56 -9.10 -2.86
CA LEU A 327 12.82 -7.72 -2.45
C LEU A 327 12.63 -7.53 -0.94
N ALA A 328 11.53 -8.06 -0.37
CA ALA A 328 11.29 -8.01 1.07
C ALA A 328 12.42 -8.68 1.86
N SER A 329 12.89 -9.85 1.41
CA SER A 329 13.99 -10.60 2.03
C SER A 329 15.32 -9.85 1.93
N ALA A 330 15.62 -9.24 0.80
CA ALA A 330 16.85 -8.47 0.59
C ALA A 330 16.90 -7.22 1.48
N LEU A 331 15.75 -6.57 1.72
CA LEU A 331 15.66 -5.39 2.59
C LEU A 331 15.62 -5.73 4.09
N ALA A 332 15.43 -7.00 4.47
CA ALA A 332 15.46 -7.46 5.85
C ALA A 332 16.87 -7.87 6.32
N SER A 333 17.84 -8.00 5.41
CA SER A 333 19.22 -8.39 5.67
C SER A 333 20.11 -7.18 5.93
#